data_c1daa31a69d710817b561b21bc47f299
#
_entry.id   c1daa31a69d710817b561b21bc47f299
#
_cell.length_a   1.000
_cell.length_b   1.000
_cell.length_c   1.000
_cell.angle_alpha   90.00
_cell.angle_beta   90.00
_cell.angle_gamma   90.00
#
_symmetry.space_group_name_H-M   'P 1'
#
loop_
_entity.id
_entity.type
_entity.pdbx_description
1 polymer ?
#
loop_
_entity_poly.entity_id
_entity_poly.type
_entity_poly.pdbx_seq_one_letter_code
_entity_poly.pdbx_strand_id
1 'polypeptide(L)'
;MNSSPNDQLSDSTTSEPIIKGALGFLVGAINAQLKNPQHQAKVVAAGLWLQCQWNALKPKLLPLWIRFKSASERLFALTDHSTLRQSRILLRVIAALFFVSSLWAAFFHIDQVVKAQGQVIASSKTQIIQAADGGILSEMRVQEGDEVEAGQVIAVLEKERALAAYTDSLGKVTALRMTVARLNAEIAEKPFEITDDVRKNYPTLVETQTNLYQQRVTAFNSQVTVLKDNLRLAETELSMNLPLAKLGDISKSDLLRLQRAVNEAKTSIVNARNKYFQDASAELNKAEEDLNSQEQALRDRTELLDHTDIVAPVAGIVKNIKVTTLGGVVRQGDEILQILPTNDDLIVEAKVKPSDMASLRVGMPAKVKLDAYDYSIFGAMKGKVSYVSADSLTEETKMGPSVFYRVKVSIFEQDYKHSDSDEFEVRPGMTASVDIKTGTRSVLSFIFKPITKTLTESFGER
;
A
#
# COMPACT_ATOMS: atom_id res chain seq x y z
N MET A 1 -17.38 -26.67 93.28
CA MET A 1 -17.11 -25.25 93.35
C MET A 1 -15.87 -24.99 92.58
N ASN A 2 -16.01 -24.46 91.42
CA ASN A 2 -15.32 -23.38 90.78
C ASN A 2 -13.77 -23.42 90.80
N SER A 3 -13.09 -23.49 89.67
CA SER A 3 -12.92 -22.45 88.70
C SER A 3 -11.87 -22.91 87.66
N SER A 4 -12.16 -22.58 86.42
CA SER A 4 -11.26 -22.57 85.29
C SER A 4 -10.03 -21.75 85.48
N PRO A 5 -8.97 -22.01 84.72
CA PRO A 5 -8.25 -20.91 84.07
C PRO A 5 -7.93 -21.18 82.58
N ASN A 6 -8.28 -20.33 81.93
CA ASN A 6 -7.88 -19.51 80.78
C ASN A 6 -6.58 -19.86 80.06
N ASP A 7 -6.81 -19.92 78.75
CA ASP A 7 -6.01 -19.52 77.60
C ASP A 7 -4.74 -18.71 77.80
N GLN A 8 -3.70 -19.15 77.14
CA GLN A 8 -2.70 -18.29 76.52
C GLN A 8 -2.24 -18.89 75.19
N LEU A 9 -2.90 -18.49 74.12
CA LEU A 9 -2.36 -18.48 72.78
C LEU A 9 -1.45 -17.29 72.63
N SER A 10 -0.11 -17.50 72.66
CA SER A 10 0.89 -16.48 72.32
C SER A 10 1.30 -16.62 70.88
N ASP A 11 0.83 -15.74 70.10
CA ASP A 11 1.52 -14.82 69.18
C ASP A 11 2.77 -15.34 68.45
N SER A 12 2.58 -15.68 67.17
CA SER A 12 3.63 -15.92 66.19
C SER A 12 3.64 -14.83 65.07
N THR A 13 3.79 -13.57 65.47
CA THR A 13 3.93 -12.42 64.56
C THR A 13 5.26 -11.72 64.74
N THR A 14 6.39 -12.41 64.41
CA THR A 14 7.70 -11.78 64.49
C THR A 14 8.45 -11.67 63.14
N SER A 15 7.84 -11.96 62.03
CA SER A 15 8.52 -11.82 60.73
C SER A 15 8.03 -10.67 59.83
N GLU A 16 6.91 -10.03 60.15
CA GLU A 16 6.38 -8.89 59.35
C GLU A 16 7.18 -7.56 59.54
N PRO A 17 7.75 -7.20 60.70
CA PRO A 17 8.44 -5.91 60.85
C PRO A 17 9.80 -5.85 60.12
N ILE A 18 10.47 -6.99 59.90
CA ILE A 18 11.80 -6.99 59.28
C ILE A 18 11.72 -6.75 57.76
N ILE A 19 10.72 -7.28 57.13
CA ILE A 19 10.55 -7.12 55.68
C ILE A 19 10.01 -5.73 55.32
N LYS A 20 9.13 -5.17 56.17
CA LYS A 20 8.64 -3.79 56.00
C LYS A 20 9.75 -2.77 56.26
N GLY A 21 10.65 -3.03 57.19
CA GLY A 21 11.80 -2.18 57.48
C GLY A 21 12.83 -2.16 56.36
N ALA A 22 13.12 -3.32 55.74
CA ALA A 22 14.05 -3.42 54.63
C ALA A 22 13.53 -2.76 53.34
N LEU A 23 12.25 -2.93 53.04
CA LEU A 23 11.62 -2.26 51.90
C LEU A 23 11.50 -0.75 52.08
N GLY A 24 11.19 -0.28 53.30
CA GLY A 24 11.15 1.15 53.63
C GLY A 24 12.51 1.82 53.52
N PHE A 25 13.59 1.13 53.91
CA PHE A 25 14.97 1.65 53.84
C PHE A 25 15.46 1.72 52.37
N LEU A 26 15.12 0.74 51.55
CA LEU A 26 15.44 0.74 50.09
C LEU A 26 14.71 1.84 49.36
N VAL A 27 13.44 2.05 49.63
CA VAL A 27 12.64 3.13 49.02
C VAL A 27 13.13 4.51 49.47
N GLY A 28 13.53 4.65 50.74
CA GLY A 28 14.10 5.89 51.27
C GLY A 28 15.46 6.23 50.70
N ALA A 29 16.34 5.25 50.50
CA ALA A 29 17.68 5.44 49.91
C ALA A 29 17.63 5.79 48.41
N ILE A 30 16.68 5.23 47.66
CA ILE A 30 16.47 5.54 46.23
C ILE A 30 15.87 6.93 46.07
N ASN A 31 14.97 7.36 46.94
CA ASN A 31 14.36 8.69 46.89
C ASN A 31 15.31 9.83 47.18
N ALA A 32 16.39 9.58 47.94
CA ALA A 32 17.38 10.59 48.28
C ALA A 32 18.37 10.92 47.14
N GLN A 33 18.51 10.05 46.14
CA GLN A 33 19.43 10.23 45.01
C GLN A 33 18.84 10.80 43.74
N LEU A 34 17.48 10.92 43.58
CA LEU A 34 16.84 11.35 42.36
C LEU A 34 16.35 12.81 42.44
N LYS A 35 17.14 13.75 41.91
CA LYS A 35 16.79 15.19 41.80
C LYS A 35 15.86 15.55 40.61
N ASN A 36 15.36 14.60 39.86
CA ASN A 36 14.57 14.89 38.62
C ASN A 36 13.12 14.38 38.74
N PRO A 37 12.08 15.24 38.65
CA PRO A 37 10.71 14.89 38.93
C PRO A 37 10.11 13.85 37.95
N GLN A 38 10.64 13.75 36.73
CA GLN A 38 10.18 12.74 35.77
C GLN A 38 10.66 11.30 36.09
N HIS A 39 11.76 11.17 36.83
CA HIS A 39 12.23 9.87 37.30
C HIS A 39 11.53 9.42 38.58
N GLN A 40 11.10 10.34 39.43
CA GLN A 40 10.30 10.00 40.64
C GLN A 40 8.97 9.35 40.31
N ALA A 41 8.26 9.82 39.27
CA ALA A 41 6.99 9.23 38.86
C ALA A 41 7.16 7.77 38.34
N LYS A 42 8.25 7.46 37.66
CA LYS A 42 8.55 6.10 37.17
C LYS A 42 8.94 5.14 38.30
N VAL A 43 9.64 5.61 39.30
CA VAL A 43 10.05 4.79 40.45
C VAL A 43 8.86 4.50 41.36
N VAL A 44 7.98 5.48 41.60
CA VAL A 44 6.73 5.29 42.36
C VAL A 44 5.77 4.34 41.61
N ALA A 45 5.64 4.47 40.28
CA ALA A 45 4.85 3.55 39.46
C ALA A 45 5.42 2.12 39.49
N ALA A 46 6.72 1.95 39.43
CA ALA A 46 7.38 0.64 39.55
C ALA A 46 7.19 0.04 40.97
N GLY A 47 7.25 0.86 42.03
CA GLY A 47 6.98 0.43 43.39
C GLY A 47 5.54 -0.03 43.61
N LEU A 48 4.57 0.71 43.10
CA LEU A 48 3.16 0.34 43.14
C LEU A 48 2.86 -0.90 42.28
N TRP A 49 3.51 -1.04 41.12
CA TRP A 49 3.38 -2.23 40.29
C TRP A 49 3.95 -3.49 40.96
N LEU A 50 5.13 -3.37 41.63
CA LEU A 50 5.71 -4.45 42.43
C LEU A 50 4.84 -4.82 43.62
N GLN A 51 4.20 -3.86 44.27
CA GLN A 51 3.29 -4.09 45.39
C GLN A 51 1.98 -4.76 44.93
N CYS A 52 1.49 -4.42 43.76
CA CYS A 52 0.32 -5.05 43.17
C CYS A 52 0.60 -6.50 42.72
N GLN A 53 1.78 -6.75 42.13
CA GLN A 53 2.27 -8.10 41.81
C GLN A 53 2.50 -8.96 43.08
N TRP A 54 3.05 -8.38 44.13
CA TRP A 54 3.25 -9.06 45.42
C TRP A 54 1.93 -9.48 46.08
N ASN A 55 0.93 -8.61 46.04
CA ASN A 55 -0.40 -8.93 46.60
C ASN A 55 -1.16 -9.99 45.75
N ALA A 56 -0.92 -10.06 44.46
CA ALA A 56 -1.46 -11.12 43.60
C ALA A 56 -0.76 -12.48 43.76
N LEU A 57 0.51 -12.48 44.20
CA LEU A 57 1.33 -13.67 44.39
C LEU A 57 1.23 -14.25 45.79
N LYS A 58 0.92 -13.43 46.80
CA LYS A 58 0.75 -13.86 48.19
C LYS A 58 -0.16 -15.09 48.34
N PRO A 59 -1.36 -15.15 47.80
CA PRO A 59 -2.26 -16.29 47.97
C PRO A 59 -1.77 -17.58 47.29
N LYS A 60 -0.90 -17.45 46.25
CA LYS A 60 -0.35 -18.61 45.53
C LYS A 60 0.92 -19.17 46.18
N LEU A 61 1.70 -18.33 46.88
CA LEU A 61 2.96 -18.72 47.49
C LEU A 61 2.77 -19.21 48.95
N LEU A 62 1.73 -18.75 49.65
CA LEU A 62 1.44 -19.14 51.02
C LEU A 62 1.25 -20.66 51.19
N PRO A 63 0.45 -21.37 50.35
CA PRO A 63 0.28 -22.81 50.51
C PRO A 63 1.55 -23.60 50.15
N LEU A 64 2.39 -23.09 49.24
CA LEU A 64 3.69 -23.68 48.90
C LEU A 64 4.68 -23.53 50.03
N TRP A 65 4.71 -22.36 50.70
CA TRP A 65 5.57 -22.13 51.85
C TRP A 65 5.16 -22.96 53.07
N ILE A 66 3.84 -23.12 53.36
CA ILE A 66 3.30 -23.98 54.40
C ILE A 66 3.64 -25.46 54.14
N ARG A 67 3.50 -25.93 52.88
CA ARG A 67 3.90 -27.30 52.51
C ARG A 67 5.41 -27.52 52.59
N PHE A 68 6.21 -26.52 52.23
CA PHE A 68 7.67 -26.58 52.36
C PHE A 68 8.11 -26.61 53.84
N LYS A 69 7.48 -25.79 54.68
CA LYS A 69 7.74 -25.80 56.14
C LYS A 69 7.37 -27.17 56.77
N SER A 70 6.22 -27.72 56.46
CA SER A 70 5.81 -29.02 56.98
C SER A 70 6.65 -30.21 56.41
N ALA A 71 7.10 -30.13 55.16
CA ALA A 71 8.01 -31.12 54.59
C ALA A 71 9.41 -31.05 55.19
N SER A 72 9.92 -29.80 55.42
CA SER A 72 11.21 -29.62 56.08
C SER A 72 11.19 -30.12 57.54
N GLU A 73 10.11 -29.86 58.28
CA GLU A 73 9.97 -30.38 59.66
C GLU A 73 9.89 -31.90 59.74
N ARG A 74 9.25 -32.58 58.75
CA ARG A 74 9.22 -34.06 58.67
C ARG A 74 10.56 -34.66 58.28
N LEU A 75 11.31 -34.06 57.37
CA LEU A 75 12.67 -34.47 57.02
C LEU A 75 13.66 -34.28 58.18
N PHE A 76 13.46 -33.26 59.03
CA PHE A 76 14.34 -33.01 60.19
C PHE A 76 14.00 -33.87 61.44
N ALA A 77 12.77 -34.43 61.51
CA ALA A 77 12.41 -35.34 62.60
C ALA A 77 13.10 -36.72 62.52
N LEU A 78 13.67 -37.08 61.36
CA LEU A 78 14.33 -38.35 61.13
C LEU A 78 15.83 -38.39 61.50
N THR A 79 16.43 -37.28 61.97
CA THR A 79 17.87 -37.20 62.31
C THR A 79 18.07 -36.73 63.74
N ASP A 80 17.88 -37.62 64.65
CA ASP A 80 18.18 -37.37 66.10
C ASP A 80 19.57 -37.94 66.45
N HIS A 81 20.61 -37.15 66.22
CA HIS A 81 21.94 -37.35 66.84
C HIS A 81 22.62 -35.99 67.03
N SER A 82 23.01 -35.76 68.25
CA SER A 82 23.46 -34.48 68.91
C SER A 82 24.78 -33.87 68.41
N THR A 83 25.45 -34.40 67.40
CA THR A 83 26.76 -33.94 66.93
C THR A 83 26.73 -33.08 65.67
N LEU A 84 25.56 -32.75 65.14
CA LEU A 84 25.43 -32.14 63.82
C LEU A 84 24.73 -30.76 63.79
N ARG A 85 24.84 -29.98 64.86
CA ARG A 85 24.22 -28.65 64.95
C ARG A 85 24.73 -27.68 63.85
N GLN A 86 26.00 -27.74 63.52
CA GLN A 86 26.63 -26.90 62.50
C GLN A 86 26.26 -27.36 61.08
N SER A 87 26.21 -28.67 60.86
CA SER A 87 25.80 -29.22 59.54
C SER A 87 24.31 -28.99 59.21
N ARG A 88 23.43 -28.90 60.24
CA ARG A 88 22.02 -28.57 60.08
C ARG A 88 21.82 -27.10 59.66
N ILE A 89 22.64 -26.19 60.21
CA ILE A 89 22.61 -24.78 59.81
C ILE A 89 23.11 -24.64 58.37
N LEU A 90 24.21 -25.30 58.02
CA LEU A 90 24.72 -25.32 56.65
C LEU A 90 23.71 -25.87 55.65
N LEU A 91 23.05 -26.99 56.00
CA LEU A 91 22.01 -27.58 55.13
C LEU A 91 20.79 -26.65 54.93
N ARG A 92 20.38 -25.95 56.00
CA ARG A 92 19.29 -24.94 55.90
C ARG A 92 19.70 -23.76 55.03
N VAL A 93 20.93 -23.28 55.15
CA VAL A 93 21.44 -22.19 54.30
C VAL A 93 21.51 -22.62 52.84
N ILE A 94 22.02 -23.84 52.57
CA ILE A 94 22.06 -24.36 51.20
C ILE A 94 20.63 -24.57 50.63
N ALA A 95 19.70 -25.12 51.41
CA ALA A 95 18.31 -25.28 51.00
C ALA A 95 17.59 -23.95 50.73
N ALA A 96 17.85 -22.94 51.60
CA ALA A 96 17.32 -21.60 51.40
C ALA A 96 17.92 -20.92 50.18
N LEU A 97 19.22 -21.06 49.92
CA LEU A 97 19.89 -20.54 48.75
C LEU A 97 19.40 -21.20 47.46
N PHE A 98 19.20 -22.52 47.48
CA PHE A 98 18.62 -23.26 46.35
C PHE A 98 17.17 -22.82 46.08
N PHE A 99 16.38 -22.60 47.13
CA PHE A 99 14.99 -22.14 46.97
C PHE A 99 14.94 -20.71 46.39
N VAL A 100 15.78 -19.80 46.88
CA VAL A 100 15.91 -18.43 46.38
C VAL A 100 16.38 -18.43 44.92
N SER A 101 17.39 -19.25 44.58
CA SER A 101 17.87 -19.42 43.20
C SER A 101 16.80 -19.99 42.28
N SER A 102 16.04 -20.99 42.72
CA SER A 102 14.95 -21.59 41.96
C SER A 102 13.80 -20.60 41.74
N LEU A 103 13.48 -19.80 42.80
CA LEU A 103 12.48 -18.74 42.67
C LEU A 103 12.94 -17.65 41.70
N TRP A 104 14.21 -17.23 41.79
CA TRP A 104 14.79 -16.29 40.82
C TRP A 104 14.75 -16.86 39.39
N ALA A 105 15.13 -18.10 39.16
CA ALA A 105 15.12 -18.75 37.87
C ALA A 105 13.71 -18.90 37.28
N ALA A 106 12.65 -18.97 38.11
CA ALA A 106 11.27 -19.00 37.68
C ALA A 106 10.78 -17.65 37.15
N PHE A 107 11.28 -16.53 37.73
CA PHE A 107 10.84 -15.18 37.35
C PHE A 107 11.74 -14.55 36.27
N PHE A 108 12.97 -14.96 36.16
CA PHE A 108 13.88 -14.43 35.16
C PHE A 108 13.59 -15.03 33.79
N HIS A 109 13.35 -14.17 32.77
CA HIS A 109 13.02 -14.57 31.44
C HIS A 109 14.19 -14.35 30.48
N ILE A 110 14.49 -15.33 29.68
CA ILE A 110 15.50 -15.27 28.60
C ILE A 110 14.78 -15.24 27.27
N ASP A 111 15.28 -14.42 26.36
CA ASP A 111 14.77 -14.36 24.99
C ASP A 111 15.05 -15.68 24.26
N GLN A 112 14.01 -16.23 23.64
CA GLN A 112 14.16 -17.36 22.75
C GLN A 112 14.39 -16.81 21.34
N VAL A 113 15.52 -17.18 20.72
CA VAL A 113 15.87 -16.77 19.37
C VAL A 113 16.03 -17.98 18.46
N VAL A 114 15.53 -17.85 17.26
CA VAL A 114 15.80 -18.76 16.13
C VAL A 114 16.93 -18.16 15.32
N LYS A 115 18.00 -18.93 15.14
CA LYS A 115 19.16 -18.53 14.34
C LYS A 115 19.02 -19.08 12.93
N ALA A 116 19.14 -18.22 11.93
CA ALA A 116 19.10 -18.59 10.53
C ALA A 116 20.26 -17.94 9.79
N GLN A 117 20.82 -18.64 8.81
CA GLN A 117 21.76 -18.07 7.86
C GLN A 117 21.01 -17.59 6.63
N GLY A 118 21.45 -16.48 6.05
CA GLY A 118 20.84 -15.89 4.88
C GLY A 118 21.80 -14.99 4.12
N GLN A 119 21.27 -14.32 3.13
CA GLN A 119 22.01 -13.32 2.38
C GLN A 119 21.15 -12.08 2.16
N VAL A 120 21.81 -10.95 2.03
CA VAL A 120 21.19 -9.68 1.67
C VAL A 120 20.82 -9.74 0.18
N ILE A 121 19.57 -9.46 -0.11
CA ILE A 121 19.07 -9.33 -1.48
C ILE A 121 18.33 -7.99 -1.63
N ALA A 122 18.25 -7.47 -2.84
CA ALA A 122 17.37 -6.35 -3.13
C ALA A 122 15.90 -6.82 -2.99
N SER A 123 15.04 -5.95 -2.47
CA SER A 123 13.61 -6.25 -2.30
C SER A 123 12.92 -6.43 -3.65
N SER A 124 13.28 -5.63 -4.63
CA SER A 124 12.74 -5.68 -5.98
C SER A 124 13.50 -6.66 -6.86
N LYS A 125 12.75 -7.24 -7.75
CA LYS A 125 13.31 -8.07 -8.81
C LYS A 125 13.72 -7.19 -9.98
N THR A 126 14.72 -7.63 -10.75
CA THR A 126 15.08 -7.05 -12.04
C THR A 126 13.81 -6.85 -12.88
N GLN A 127 13.60 -5.64 -13.35
CA GLN A 127 12.49 -5.28 -14.23
C GLN A 127 12.90 -5.54 -15.67
N ILE A 128 12.09 -6.31 -16.39
CA ILE A 128 12.30 -6.59 -17.81
C ILE A 128 11.51 -5.54 -18.59
N ILE A 129 12.20 -4.76 -19.41
CA ILE A 129 11.60 -3.75 -20.27
C ILE A 129 11.37 -4.38 -21.65
N GLN A 130 10.09 -4.42 -22.03
CA GLN A 130 9.64 -4.99 -23.29
C GLN A 130 9.01 -3.91 -24.17
N ALA A 131 9.10 -4.11 -25.48
CA ALA A 131 8.38 -3.27 -26.42
C ALA A 131 6.87 -3.54 -26.30
N ALA A 132 6.07 -2.50 -25.95
CA ALA A 132 4.62 -2.61 -25.93
C ALA A 132 4.05 -2.83 -27.34
N ASP A 133 4.64 -2.14 -28.33
CA ASP A 133 4.33 -2.28 -29.73
C ASP A 133 5.60 -2.52 -30.56
N GLY A 134 5.42 -3.14 -31.75
CA GLY A 134 6.54 -3.38 -32.67
C GLY A 134 6.93 -2.11 -33.41
N GLY A 135 8.23 -1.99 -33.72
CA GLY A 135 8.77 -0.86 -34.46
C GLY A 135 10.21 -1.09 -34.90
N ILE A 136 10.81 -0.07 -35.50
CA ILE A 136 12.22 -0.06 -35.88
C ILE A 136 12.96 0.75 -34.80
N LEU A 137 14.02 0.22 -34.20
CA LEU A 137 14.82 0.94 -33.24
C LEU A 137 15.58 2.10 -33.92
N SER A 138 15.21 3.33 -33.58
CA SER A 138 15.82 4.52 -34.15
C SER A 138 17.05 4.95 -33.31
N GLU A 139 16.92 4.96 -31.99
CA GLU A 139 17.96 5.44 -31.08
C GLU A 139 17.95 4.63 -29.77
N MET A 140 19.15 4.33 -29.28
CA MET A 140 19.35 3.82 -27.91
C MET A 140 20.07 4.90 -27.11
N ARG A 141 19.48 5.37 -26.01
CA ARG A 141 19.98 6.50 -25.21
C ARG A 141 20.77 6.09 -23.99
N VAL A 142 20.86 4.79 -23.72
CA VAL A 142 21.52 4.25 -22.54
C VAL A 142 22.47 3.11 -22.93
N GLN A 143 23.46 2.88 -22.07
CA GLN A 143 24.41 1.77 -22.19
C GLN A 143 24.29 0.84 -20.99
N GLU A 144 24.86 -0.36 -21.07
CA GLU A 144 24.93 -1.26 -19.92
C GLU A 144 25.78 -0.65 -18.82
N GLY A 145 25.22 -0.61 -17.61
CA GLY A 145 25.83 -0.01 -16.44
C GLY A 145 25.39 1.43 -16.14
N ASP A 146 24.66 2.08 -17.06
CA ASP A 146 24.15 3.44 -16.83
C ASP A 146 23.06 3.42 -15.75
N GLU A 147 23.03 4.49 -14.97
CA GLU A 147 21.95 4.76 -14.00
C GLU A 147 20.85 5.57 -14.67
N VAL A 148 19.60 5.12 -14.53
CA VAL A 148 18.41 5.76 -15.12
C VAL A 148 17.40 6.13 -14.06
N GLU A 149 16.72 7.25 -14.27
CA GLU A 149 15.61 7.70 -13.44
C GLU A 149 14.26 7.14 -13.94
N ALA A 150 13.26 7.07 -13.04
CA ALA A 150 11.91 6.70 -13.44
C ALA A 150 11.33 7.73 -14.42
N GLY A 151 10.77 7.25 -15.55
CA GLY A 151 10.25 8.09 -16.63
C GLY A 151 11.30 8.55 -17.65
N GLN A 152 12.58 8.24 -17.46
CA GLN A 152 13.65 8.58 -18.42
C GLN A 152 13.50 7.74 -19.70
N VAL A 153 13.60 8.39 -20.86
CA VAL A 153 13.58 7.71 -22.17
C VAL A 153 14.89 6.94 -22.36
N ILE A 154 14.76 5.62 -22.52
CA ILE A 154 15.89 4.69 -22.68
C ILE A 154 16.13 4.29 -24.13
N ALA A 155 15.07 4.18 -24.93
CA ALA A 155 15.15 3.89 -26.34
C ALA A 155 14.03 4.58 -27.11
N VAL A 156 14.24 4.84 -28.38
CA VAL A 156 13.26 5.49 -29.26
C VAL A 156 13.07 4.62 -30.50
N LEU A 157 11.81 4.26 -30.76
CA LEU A 157 11.40 3.64 -32.01
C LEU A 157 11.12 4.71 -33.09
N GLU A 158 11.10 4.30 -34.36
CA GLU A 158 10.78 5.19 -35.48
C GLU A 158 9.37 5.80 -35.30
N LYS A 159 9.30 7.13 -35.19
CA LYS A 159 8.10 7.88 -34.88
C LYS A 159 7.26 8.29 -36.07
N GLU A 160 7.87 8.38 -37.26
CA GLU A 160 7.29 9.03 -38.45
C GLU A 160 5.94 8.43 -38.80
N ARG A 161 5.82 7.11 -38.78
CA ARG A 161 4.58 6.40 -39.11
C ARG A 161 3.50 6.60 -38.05
N ALA A 162 3.87 6.54 -36.77
CA ALA A 162 2.94 6.74 -35.66
C ALA A 162 2.46 8.19 -35.61
N LEU A 163 3.38 9.16 -35.80
CA LEU A 163 3.09 10.58 -35.86
C LEU A 163 2.16 10.93 -37.04
N ALA A 164 2.39 10.35 -38.23
CA ALA A 164 1.51 10.55 -39.39
C ALA A 164 0.10 10.02 -39.13
N ALA A 165 -0.05 8.85 -38.50
CA ALA A 165 -1.32 8.28 -38.14
C ALA A 165 -2.07 9.11 -37.06
N TYR A 166 -1.32 9.60 -36.06
CA TYR A 166 -1.85 10.51 -35.04
C TYR A 166 -2.34 11.82 -35.64
N THR A 167 -1.55 12.48 -36.49
CA THR A 167 -1.91 13.77 -37.12
C THR A 167 -3.12 13.62 -38.04
N ASP A 168 -3.24 12.54 -38.81
CA ASP A 168 -4.44 12.23 -39.61
C ASP A 168 -5.70 12.08 -38.75
N SER A 169 -5.61 11.29 -37.68
CA SER A 169 -6.73 11.12 -36.72
C SER A 169 -7.10 12.42 -36.02
N LEU A 170 -6.12 13.22 -35.61
CA LEU A 170 -6.33 14.53 -34.99
C LEU A 170 -7.06 15.51 -35.95
N GLY A 171 -6.67 15.50 -37.25
CA GLY A 171 -7.34 16.29 -38.27
C GLY A 171 -8.82 15.91 -38.45
N LYS A 172 -9.12 14.60 -38.47
CA LYS A 172 -10.51 14.07 -38.58
C LYS A 172 -11.34 14.46 -37.34
N VAL A 173 -10.80 14.28 -36.14
CA VAL A 173 -11.50 14.67 -34.90
C VAL A 173 -11.75 16.16 -34.86
N THR A 174 -10.78 16.98 -35.28
CA THR A 174 -10.95 18.44 -35.32
C THR A 174 -12.04 18.84 -36.33
N ALA A 175 -12.07 18.21 -37.50
CA ALA A 175 -13.12 18.47 -38.52
C ALA A 175 -14.53 18.12 -37.99
N LEU A 176 -14.67 16.96 -37.30
CA LEU A 176 -15.94 16.55 -36.72
C LEU A 176 -16.37 17.45 -35.55
N ARG A 177 -15.43 17.86 -34.67
CA ARG A 177 -15.71 18.83 -33.59
C ARG A 177 -16.22 20.14 -34.15
N MET A 178 -15.63 20.63 -35.24
CA MET A 178 -16.10 21.84 -35.93
C MET A 178 -17.51 21.67 -36.51
N THR A 179 -17.80 20.50 -37.09
CA THR A 179 -19.13 20.18 -37.59
C THR A 179 -20.17 20.17 -36.48
N VAL A 180 -19.89 19.51 -35.36
CA VAL A 180 -20.76 19.48 -34.17
C VAL A 180 -20.94 20.89 -33.60
N ALA A 181 -19.88 21.69 -33.48
CA ALA A 181 -19.97 23.05 -33.00
C ALA A 181 -20.85 23.94 -33.92
N ARG A 182 -20.72 23.80 -35.24
CA ARG A 182 -21.57 24.49 -36.24
C ARG A 182 -23.04 24.09 -36.08
N LEU A 183 -23.34 22.80 -36.04
CA LEU A 183 -24.70 22.30 -35.91
C LEU A 183 -25.36 22.72 -34.59
N ASN A 184 -24.60 22.70 -33.51
CA ASN A 184 -25.06 23.22 -32.23
C ASN A 184 -25.38 24.72 -32.30
N ALA A 185 -24.55 25.52 -33.00
CA ALA A 185 -24.80 26.94 -33.21
C ALA A 185 -26.07 27.17 -34.07
N GLU A 186 -26.29 26.36 -35.10
CA GLU A 186 -27.50 26.38 -35.95
C GLU A 186 -28.77 26.07 -35.14
N ILE A 187 -28.75 24.99 -34.32
CA ILE A 187 -29.90 24.57 -33.51
C ILE A 187 -30.18 25.58 -32.37
N ALA A 188 -29.14 26.11 -31.77
CA ALA A 188 -29.27 27.09 -30.66
C ALA A 188 -29.58 28.51 -31.17
N GLU A 189 -29.62 28.75 -32.50
CA GLU A 189 -29.76 30.09 -33.16
C GLU A 189 -28.71 31.10 -32.63
N LYS A 190 -27.45 30.62 -32.34
CA LYS A 190 -26.35 31.45 -31.83
C LYS A 190 -25.29 31.63 -32.91
N PRO A 191 -24.44 32.67 -32.77
CA PRO A 191 -23.30 32.81 -33.66
C PRO A 191 -22.35 31.62 -33.52
N PHE A 192 -21.76 31.18 -34.64
CA PHE A 192 -20.77 30.14 -34.66
C PHE A 192 -19.43 30.68 -34.17
N GLU A 193 -19.05 30.32 -32.95
CA GLU A 193 -17.80 30.71 -32.32
C GLU A 193 -16.73 29.65 -32.54
N ILE A 194 -15.51 30.09 -32.87
CA ILE A 194 -14.37 29.25 -33.19
C ILE A 194 -13.19 29.66 -32.33
N THR A 195 -12.57 28.71 -31.67
CA THR A 195 -11.39 28.92 -30.84
C THR A 195 -10.20 29.37 -31.70
N ASP A 196 -9.41 30.33 -31.20
CA ASP A 196 -8.27 30.90 -31.94
C ASP A 196 -7.19 29.89 -32.31
N ASP A 197 -7.04 28.83 -31.52
CA ASP A 197 -6.10 27.73 -31.79
C ASP A 197 -6.50 26.95 -33.06
N VAL A 198 -7.77 26.60 -33.20
CA VAL A 198 -8.29 25.93 -34.42
C VAL A 198 -8.17 26.84 -35.63
N ARG A 199 -8.42 28.14 -35.46
CA ARG A 199 -8.30 29.13 -36.55
C ARG A 199 -6.87 29.22 -37.08
N LYS A 200 -5.85 29.09 -36.21
CA LYS A 200 -4.45 29.13 -36.64
C LYS A 200 -3.99 27.84 -37.32
N ASN A 201 -4.40 26.70 -36.77
CA ASN A 201 -3.87 25.40 -37.22
C ASN A 201 -4.66 24.83 -38.42
N TYR A 202 -5.96 25.20 -38.59
CA TYR A 202 -6.83 24.64 -39.61
C TYR A 202 -7.64 25.74 -40.33
N PRO A 203 -7.00 26.76 -40.97
CA PRO A 203 -7.70 27.92 -41.54
C PRO A 203 -8.70 27.58 -42.65
N THR A 204 -8.36 26.64 -43.51
CA THR A 204 -9.25 26.19 -44.61
C THR A 204 -10.49 25.50 -44.09
N LEU A 205 -10.39 24.70 -43.04
CA LEU A 205 -11.51 24.04 -42.37
C LEU A 205 -12.46 25.07 -41.75
N VAL A 206 -11.88 26.05 -41.05
CA VAL A 206 -12.60 27.16 -40.40
C VAL A 206 -13.38 27.94 -41.44
N GLU A 207 -12.76 28.32 -42.57
CA GLU A 207 -13.42 29.05 -43.67
C GLU A 207 -14.57 28.23 -44.26
N THR A 208 -14.36 26.95 -44.56
CA THR A 208 -15.38 26.07 -45.12
C THR A 208 -16.59 25.95 -44.18
N GLN A 209 -16.38 25.68 -42.89
CA GLN A 209 -17.48 25.54 -41.92
C GLN A 209 -18.21 26.87 -41.66
N THR A 210 -17.47 27.97 -41.64
CA THR A 210 -18.08 29.32 -41.49
C THR A 210 -18.94 29.69 -42.68
N ASN A 211 -18.45 29.45 -43.90
CA ASN A 211 -19.23 29.70 -45.14
C ASN A 211 -20.47 28.81 -45.17
N LEU A 212 -20.36 27.53 -44.83
CA LEU A 212 -21.51 26.61 -44.81
C LEU A 212 -22.55 27.07 -43.77
N TYR A 213 -22.12 27.46 -42.55
CA TYR A 213 -23.01 28.02 -41.54
C TYR A 213 -23.76 29.23 -42.04
N GLN A 214 -23.06 30.21 -42.63
CA GLN A 214 -23.66 31.45 -43.16
C GLN A 214 -24.65 31.14 -44.29
N GLN A 215 -24.32 30.24 -45.22
CA GLN A 215 -25.21 29.87 -46.33
C GLN A 215 -26.49 29.19 -45.79
N ARG A 216 -26.40 28.24 -44.86
CA ARG A 216 -27.55 27.52 -44.29
C ARG A 216 -28.46 28.48 -43.49
N VAL A 217 -27.89 29.31 -42.62
CA VAL A 217 -28.66 30.30 -41.85
C VAL A 217 -29.32 31.35 -42.74
N THR A 218 -28.63 31.82 -43.78
CA THR A 218 -29.18 32.78 -44.73
C THR A 218 -30.32 32.17 -45.53
N ALA A 219 -30.16 30.94 -46.03
CA ALA A 219 -31.21 30.22 -46.78
C ALA A 219 -32.46 30.02 -45.91
N PHE A 220 -32.29 29.56 -44.68
CA PHE A 220 -33.38 29.37 -43.72
C PHE A 220 -34.11 30.71 -43.42
N ASN A 221 -33.37 31.77 -43.10
CA ASN A 221 -33.96 33.08 -42.82
C ASN A 221 -34.70 33.64 -44.03
N SER A 222 -34.17 33.48 -45.25
CA SER A 222 -34.84 33.87 -46.48
C SER A 222 -36.17 33.10 -46.70
N GLN A 223 -36.17 31.80 -46.51
CA GLN A 223 -37.36 30.98 -46.58
C GLN A 223 -38.44 31.42 -45.56
N VAL A 224 -38.03 31.60 -44.30
CA VAL A 224 -38.91 32.07 -43.21
C VAL A 224 -39.47 33.46 -43.53
N THR A 225 -38.67 34.37 -44.14
CA THR A 225 -39.11 35.72 -44.52
C THR A 225 -40.22 35.66 -45.59
N VAL A 226 -40.05 34.84 -46.65
CA VAL A 226 -41.08 34.67 -47.68
C VAL A 226 -42.36 34.09 -47.07
N LEU A 227 -42.27 33.10 -46.17
CA LEU A 227 -43.44 32.55 -45.49
C LEU A 227 -44.15 33.57 -44.57
N LYS A 228 -43.37 34.41 -43.88
CA LYS A 228 -43.92 35.52 -43.08
C LYS A 228 -44.62 36.57 -43.94
N ASP A 229 -44.10 36.88 -45.11
CA ASP A 229 -44.76 37.80 -46.07
C ASP A 229 -46.08 37.23 -46.57
N ASN A 230 -46.12 35.92 -46.88
CA ASN A 230 -47.35 35.23 -47.23
C ASN A 230 -48.38 35.24 -46.09
N LEU A 231 -47.95 35.07 -44.86
CA LEU A 231 -48.80 35.17 -43.69
C LEU A 231 -49.37 36.59 -43.53
N ARG A 232 -48.50 37.61 -43.67
CA ARG A 232 -48.92 39.03 -43.64
C ARG A 232 -49.95 39.35 -44.69
N LEU A 233 -49.80 38.87 -45.93
CA LEU A 233 -50.77 39.03 -46.99
C LEU A 233 -52.13 38.38 -46.59
N ALA A 234 -52.15 37.13 -46.13
CA ALA A 234 -53.35 36.45 -45.67
C ALA A 234 -54.03 37.16 -44.48
N GLU A 235 -53.27 37.64 -43.52
CA GLU A 235 -53.77 38.44 -42.38
C GLU A 235 -54.37 39.78 -42.85
N THR A 236 -53.75 40.44 -43.82
CA THR A 236 -54.22 41.69 -44.39
C THR A 236 -55.57 41.44 -45.14
N GLU A 237 -55.66 40.39 -45.97
CA GLU A 237 -56.86 40.03 -46.63
C GLU A 237 -58.01 39.70 -45.67
N LEU A 238 -57.73 38.95 -44.59
CA LEU A 238 -58.69 38.67 -43.54
C LEU A 238 -59.16 39.95 -42.89
N SER A 239 -58.22 40.86 -42.53
CA SER A 239 -58.50 42.11 -41.85
C SER A 239 -59.39 43.04 -42.70
N MET A 240 -59.19 43.11 -44.04
CA MET A 240 -59.99 43.92 -44.93
C MET A 240 -61.41 43.34 -45.05
N ASN A 241 -61.60 42.06 -45.05
CA ASN A 241 -62.88 41.40 -45.18
C ASN A 241 -63.69 41.27 -43.87
N LEU A 242 -63.06 41.39 -42.73
CA LEU A 242 -63.69 41.26 -41.46
C LEU A 242 -64.82 42.29 -41.15
N PRO A 243 -64.64 43.60 -41.53
CA PRO A 243 -65.72 44.59 -41.42
C PRO A 243 -66.86 44.32 -42.37
N LEU A 244 -66.55 43.90 -43.61
CA LEU A 244 -67.58 43.56 -44.62
C LEU A 244 -68.45 42.38 -44.23
N ALA A 245 -67.87 41.37 -43.56
CA ALA A 245 -68.55 40.26 -42.93
C ALA A 245 -69.52 40.67 -41.85
N LYS A 246 -69.16 41.71 -41.06
CA LYS A 246 -70.00 42.31 -40.01
C LYS A 246 -71.22 43.05 -40.61
N LEU A 247 -71.06 43.63 -41.83
CA LEU A 247 -72.12 44.33 -42.53
C LEU A 247 -73.08 43.36 -43.31
N GLY A 248 -72.69 42.09 -43.39
CA GLY A 248 -73.41 41.06 -44.10
C GLY A 248 -73.10 40.93 -45.59
N ASP A 249 -72.11 41.70 -46.09
CA ASP A 249 -71.69 41.73 -47.50
C ASP A 249 -70.87 40.52 -47.96
N ILE A 250 -70.36 39.77 -46.95
CA ILE A 250 -69.57 38.54 -47.24
C ILE A 250 -70.11 37.36 -46.47
N SER A 251 -70.10 36.17 -47.12
CA SER A 251 -70.58 34.90 -46.55
C SER A 251 -69.68 34.44 -45.38
N LYS A 252 -70.32 33.84 -44.36
CA LYS A 252 -69.57 33.18 -43.30
C LYS A 252 -68.60 32.10 -43.79
N SER A 253 -68.92 31.41 -44.87
CA SER A 253 -68.06 30.41 -45.52
C SER A 253 -66.77 31.05 -46.07
N ASP A 254 -66.89 32.25 -46.70
CA ASP A 254 -65.73 32.98 -47.23
C ASP A 254 -64.82 33.45 -46.08
N LEU A 255 -65.40 33.96 -44.97
CA LEU A 255 -64.63 34.37 -43.78
C LEU A 255 -63.87 33.16 -43.22
N LEU A 256 -64.51 32.01 -43.06
CA LEU A 256 -63.86 30.76 -42.64
C LEU A 256 -62.75 30.31 -43.58
N ARG A 257 -62.87 30.53 -44.87
CA ARG A 257 -61.83 30.22 -45.85
C ARG A 257 -60.59 31.12 -45.62
N LEU A 258 -60.82 32.43 -45.44
CA LEU A 258 -59.71 33.36 -45.13
C LEU A 258 -59.03 33.03 -43.82
N GLN A 259 -59.78 32.68 -42.76
CA GLN A 259 -59.20 32.20 -41.52
C GLN A 259 -58.35 30.93 -41.68
N ARG A 260 -58.80 29.97 -42.50
CA ARG A 260 -57.98 28.79 -42.81
C ARG A 260 -56.71 29.19 -43.55
N ALA A 261 -56.73 30.11 -44.51
CA ALA A 261 -55.57 30.54 -45.26
C ALA A 261 -54.52 31.16 -44.28
N VAL A 262 -54.93 31.96 -43.29
CA VAL A 262 -54.04 32.46 -42.26
C VAL A 262 -53.43 31.33 -41.40
N ASN A 263 -54.27 30.34 -41.02
CA ASN A 263 -53.78 29.21 -40.24
C ASN A 263 -52.81 28.32 -41.04
N GLU A 264 -53.08 28.12 -42.32
CA GLU A 264 -52.21 27.37 -43.26
C GLU A 264 -50.83 28.08 -43.41
N ALA A 265 -50.86 29.41 -43.58
CA ALA A 265 -49.62 30.22 -43.62
C ALA A 265 -48.82 30.14 -42.34
N LYS A 266 -49.49 30.19 -41.17
CA LYS A 266 -48.82 30.02 -39.83
C LYS A 266 -48.24 28.61 -39.73
N THR A 267 -48.99 27.60 -40.08
CA THR A 267 -48.53 26.19 -40.04
C THR A 267 -47.33 25.99 -40.95
N SER A 268 -47.28 26.62 -42.13
CA SER A 268 -46.19 26.53 -43.08
C SER A 268 -44.87 27.08 -42.47
N ILE A 269 -44.94 28.18 -41.69
CA ILE A 269 -43.77 28.72 -40.97
C ILE A 269 -43.26 27.73 -39.91
N VAL A 270 -44.18 27.19 -39.09
CA VAL A 270 -43.86 26.21 -38.07
C VAL A 270 -43.24 24.95 -38.67
N ASN A 271 -43.84 24.46 -39.74
CA ASN A 271 -43.32 23.26 -40.44
C ASN A 271 -41.95 23.48 -41.04
N ALA A 272 -41.69 24.63 -41.65
CA ALA A 272 -40.37 24.96 -42.20
C ALA A 272 -39.31 25.03 -41.10
N ARG A 273 -39.67 25.63 -39.97
CA ARG A 273 -38.78 25.70 -38.80
C ARG A 273 -38.50 24.31 -38.18
N ASN A 274 -39.56 23.55 -37.93
CA ASN A 274 -39.43 22.21 -37.38
C ASN A 274 -38.59 21.31 -38.28
N LYS A 275 -38.79 21.37 -39.59
CA LYS A 275 -38.01 20.61 -40.54
C LYS A 275 -36.54 20.97 -40.51
N TYR A 276 -36.20 22.27 -40.51
CA TYR A 276 -34.81 22.75 -40.39
C TYR A 276 -34.11 22.20 -39.15
N PHE A 277 -34.76 22.33 -37.97
CA PHE A 277 -34.19 21.82 -36.73
C PHE A 277 -34.13 20.29 -36.64
N GLN A 278 -35.13 19.62 -37.23
CA GLN A 278 -35.10 18.15 -37.31
C GLN A 278 -33.94 17.67 -38.17
N ASP A 279 -33.73 18.27 -39.34
CA ASP A 279 -32.63 17.94 -40.24
C ASP A 279 -31.26 18.24 -39.57
N ALA A 280 -31.13 19.42 -38.92
CA ALA A 280 -29.93 19.78 -38.22
C ALA A 280 -29.63 18.85 -37.01
N SER A 281 -30.68 18.45 -36.27
CA SER A 281 -30.52 17.51 -35.13
C SER A 281 -30.15 16.10 -35.60
N ALA A 282 -30.68 15.65 -36.72
CA ALA A 282 -30.31 14.34 -37.30
C ALA A 282 -28.84 14.32 -37.76
N GLU A 283 -28.38 15.43 -38.40
CA GLU A 283 -26.98 15.59 -38.78
C GLU A 283 -26.08 15.69 -37.55
N LEU A 284 -26.53 16.39 -36.47
CA LEU A 284 -25.78 16.49 -35.21
C LEU A 284 -25.57 15.14 -34.56
N ASN A 285 -26.63 14.36 -34.38
CA ASN A 285 -26.53 13.04 -33.77
C ASN A 285 -25.56 12.14 -34.55
N LYS A 286 -25.60 12.18 -35.88
CA LYS A 286 -24.64 11.44 -36.69
C LYS A 286 -23.21 11.95 -36.52
N ALA A 287 -23.03 13.29 -36.54
CA ALA A 287 -21.70 13.87 -36.35
C ALA A 287 -21.12 13.59 -34.94
N GLU A 288 -21.95 13.52 -33.91
CA GLU A 288 -21.55 13.13 -32.56
C GLU A 288 -21.16 11.67 -32.44
N GLU A 289 -21.90 10.76 -33.11
CA GLU A 289 -21.56 9.33 -33.22
C GLU A 289 -20.21 9.15 -33.93
N ASP A 290 -20.03 9.79 -35.09
CA ASP A 290 -18.77 9.77 -35.83
C ASP A 290 -17.61 10.38 -35.02
N LEU A 291 -17.85 11.47 -34.28
CA LEU A 291 -16.89 12.11 -33.43
C LEU A 291 -16.43 11.16 -32.31
N ASN A 292 -17.34 10.54 -31.59
CA ASN A 292 -17.04 9.59 -30.55
C ASN A 292 -16.16 8.43 -31.05
N SER A 293 -16.50 7.90 -32.24
CA SER A 293 -15.71 6.84 -32.88
C SER A 293 -14.31 7.31 -33.26
N GLN A 294 -14.17 8.52 -33.83
CA GLN A 294 -12.85 9.06 -34.19
C GLN A 294 -12.02 9.50 -32.98
N GLU A 295 -12.64 9.95 -31.89
CA GLU A 295 -11.94 10.25 -30.64
C GLU A 295 -11.38 8.97 -30.00
N GLN A 296 -12.07 7.84 -30.11
CA GLN A 296 -11.53 6.56 -29.68
C GLN A 296 -10.30 6.18 -30.53
N ALA A 297 -10.44 6.28 -31.87
CA ALA A 297 -9.31 6.03 -32.76
C ALA A 297 -8.11 6.96 -32.50
N LEU A 298 -8.37 8.22 -32.16
CA LEU A 298 -7.32 9.17 -31.80
C LEU A 298 -6.59 8.74 -30.52
N ARG A 299 -7.31 8.28 -29.48
CA ARG A 299 -6.69 7.74 -28.25
C ARG A 299 -5.74 6.58 -28.56
N ASP A 300 -6.21 5.62 -29.35
CA ASP A 300 -5.40 4.47 -29.78
C ASP A 300 -4.12 4.92 -30.52
N ARG A 301 -4.23 5.96 -31.40
CA ARG A 301 -3.06 6.50 -32.11
C ARG A 301 -2.12 7.29 -31.19
N THR A 302 -2.66 7.92 -30.17
CA THR A 302 -1.84 8.62 -29.15
C THR A 302 -1.03 7.61 -28.36
N GLU A 303 -1.64 6.52 -27.89
CA GLU A 303 -0.93 5.46 -27.16
C GLU A 303 0.17 4.82 -28.03
N LEU A 304 -0.13 4.54 -29.31
CA LEU A 304 0.88 4.02 -30.24
C LEU A 304 2.06 4.98 -30.43
N LEU A 305 1.80 6.29 -30.46
CA LEU A 305 2.84 7.30 -30.55
C LEU A 305 3.65 7.38 -29.24
N ASP A 306 2.99 7.35 -28.09
CA ASP A 306 3.65 7.37 -26.79
C ASP A 306 4.52 6.13 -26.57
N HIS A 307 4.09 4.96 -27.06
CA HIS A 307 4.87 3.72 -26.98
C HIS A 307 6.12 3.70 -27.87
N THR A 308 6.27 4.68 -28.77
CA THR A 308 7.53 4.83 -29.52
C THR A 308 8.67 5.32 -28.65
N ASP A 309 8.38 6.03 -27.55
CA ASP A 309 9.35 6.38 -26.52
C ASP A 309 9.32 5.32 -25.41
N ILE A 310 10.34 4.48 -25.38
CA ILE A 310 10.46 3.45 -24.35
C ILE A 310 11.11 4.09 -23.12
N VAL A 311 10.36 4.12 -22.02
CA VAL A 311 10.78 4.77 -20.78
C VAL A 311 11.07 3.77 -19.66
N ALA A 312 11.95 4.15 -18.74
CA ALA A 312 12.24 3.38 -17.53
C ALA A 312 11.06 3.48 -16.55
N PRO A 313 10.42 2.37 -16.13
CA PRO A 313 9.32 2.42 -15.17
C PRO A 313 9.79 2.71 -13.74
N VAL A 314 11.05 2.43 -13.43
CA VAL A 314 11.68 2.60 -12.11
C VAL A 314 13.11 3.12 -12.29
N ALA A 315 13.60 3.84 -11.28
CA ALA A 315 15.01 4.22 -11.21
C ALA A 315 15.87 3.00 -10.92
N GLY A 316 17.01 2.90 -11.60
CA GLY A 316 17.89 1.74 -11.44
C GLY A 316 19.07 1.72 -12.41
N ILE A 317 19.83 0.65 -12.39
CA ILE A 317 20.97 0.42 -13.26
C ILE A 317 20.56 -0.47 -14.43
N VAL A 318 20.88 -0.01 -15.64
CA VAL A 318 20.64 -0.75 -16.89
C VAL A 318 21.52 -1.99 -16.93
N LYS A 319 20.89 -3.13 -17.20
CA LYS A 319 21.56 -4.42 -17.32
C LYS A 319 21.05 -5.16 -18.55
N ASN A 320 21.94 -5.90 -19.21
CA ASN A 320 21.58 -6.86 -20.27
C ASN A 320 20.70 -6.25 -21.39
N ILE A 321 21.29 -5.40 -22.22
CA ILE A 321 20.65 -4.86 -23.41
C ILE A 321 20.59 -5.94 -24.49
N LYS A 322 19.36 -6.34 -24.89
CA LYS A 322 19.14 -7.40 -25.90
C LYS A 322 19.17 -6.87 -27.33
N VAL A 323 18.65 -5.66 -27.51
CA VAL A 323 18.54 -5.04 -28.84
C VAL A 323 19.54 -3.91 -28.95
N THR A 324 20.65 -4.17 -29.67
CA THR A 324 21.74 -3.21 -29.82
C THR A 324 21.88 -2.64 -31.25
N THR A 325 21.15 -3.25 -32.21
CA THR A 325 21.29 -2.87 -33.63
C THR A 325 20.31 -1.73 -33.96
N LEU A 326 20.84 -0.55 -34.22
CA LEU A 326 20.07 0.57 -34.76
C LEU A 326 19.50 0.20 -36.14
N GLY A 327 18.24 0.55 -36.42
CA GLY A 327 17.53 0.11 -37.62
C GLY A 327 16.97 -1.33 -37.52
N GLY A 328 17.25 -2.03 -36.44
CA GLY A 328 16.69 -3.37 -36.17
C GLY A 328 15.20 -3.35 -35.90
N VAL A 329 14.50 -4.39 -36.34
CA VAL A 329 13.05 -4.55 -36.09
C VAL A 329 12.84 -5.18 -34.73
N VAL A 330 12.10 -4.48 -33.87
CA VAL A 330 11.65 -4.95 -32.56
C VAL A 330 10.18 -5.38 -32.71
N ARG A 331 9.83 -6.56 -32.23
CA ARG A 331 8.46 -7.07 -32.24
C ARG A 331 7.77 -6.71 -30.93
N GLN A 332 6.46 -6.70 -30.95
CA GLN A 332 5.66 -6.58 -29.75
C GLN A 332 5.99 -7.69 -28.74
N GLY A 333 6.30 -7.32 -27.51
CA GLY A 333 6.72 -8.23 -26.44
C GLY A 333 8.19 -8.59 -26.42
N ASP A 334 9.01 -8.15 -27.39
CA ASP A 334 10.46 -8.38 -27.35
C ASP A 334 11.09 -7.66 -26.16
N GLU A 335 12.00 -8.36 -25.48
CA GLU A 335 12.80 -7.80 -24.40
C GLU A 335 13.88 -6.86 -24.98
N ILE A 336 13.88 -5.61 -24.53
CA ILE A 336 14.85 -4.61 -24.98
C ILE A 336 16.04 -4.58 -24.03
N LEU A 337 15.79 -4.44 -22.74
CA LEU A 337 16.80 -4.43 -21.69
C LEU A 337 16.17 -4.77 -20.33
N GLN A 338 17.03 -4.90 -19.34
CA GLN A 338 16.64 -5.12 -17.95
C GLN A 338 17.13 -3.95 -17.09
N ILE A 339 16.31 -3.55 -16.09
CA ILE A 339 16.68 -2.55 -15.10
C ILE A 339 16.74 -3.22 -13.72
N LEU A 340 17.88 -3.07 -13.04
CA LEU A 340 18.02 -3.44 -11.64
C LEU A 340 17.71 -2.21 -10.78
N PRO A 341 16.59 -2.18 -10.04
CA PRO A 341 16.25 -1.02 -9.22
C PRO A 341 17.31 -0.74 -8.14
N THR A 342 17.67 0.53 -7.95
CA THR A 342 18.68 0.98 -6.96
C THR A 342 18.07 1.49 -5.67
N ASN A 343 16.81 1.95 -5.70
CA ASN A 343 16.13 2.54 -4.54
C ASN A 343 15.36 1.52 -3.69
N ASP A 344 15.87 0.31 -3.59
CA ASP A 344 15.17 -0.75 -2.88
C ASP A 344 15.60 -0.89 -1.44
N ASP A 345 14.60 -1.12 -0.59
CA ASP A 345 14.83 -1.64 0.76
C ASP A 345 15.58 -2.96 0.70
N LEU A 346 16.71 -3.03 1.37
CA LEU A 346 17.46 -4.25 1.49
C LEU A 346 16.72 -5.21 2.42
N ILE A 347 16.57 -6.44 1.96
CA ILE A 347 15.99 -7.52 2.74
C ILE A 347 16.99 -8.66 2.89
N VAL A 348 16.91 -9.37 4.02
CA VAL A 348 17.69 -10.60 4.21
C VAL A 348 16.79 -11.79 3.95
N GLU A 349 17.16 -12.59 2.99
CA GLU A 349 16.54 -13.90 2.77
C GLU A 349 17.27 -14.94 3.60
N ALA A 350 16.62 -15.42 4.66
CA ALA A 350 17.17 -16.38 5.61
C ALA A 350 16.57 -17.77 5.44
N LYS A 351 17.40 -18.81 5.63
CA LYS A 351 17.02 -20.22 5.55
C LYS A 351 16.80 -20.74 6.98
N VAL A 352 15.56 -21.05 7.33
CA VAL A 352 15.16 -21.53 8.65
C VAL A 352 14.88 -23.03 8.60
N LYS A 353 15.34 -23.75 9.63
CA LYS A 353 15.11 -25.20 9.75
C LYS A 353 13.64 -25.52 10.02
N PRO A 354 13.09 -26.64 9.51
CA PRO A 354 11.72 -27.05 9.76
C PRO A 354 11.35 -27.16 11.25
N SER A 355 12.30 -27.55 12.10
CA SER A 355 12.11 -27.66 13.56
C SER A 355 11.74 -26.35 14.24
N ASP A 356 12.15 -25.22 13.68
CA ASP A 356 12.01 -23.90 14.28
C ASP A 356 10.83 -23.11 13.71
N MET A 357 10.26 -23.63 12.63
CA MET A 357 9.18 -22.98 11.87
C MET A 357 7.91 -22.76 12.71
N ALA A 358 7.58 -23.71 13.60
CA ALA A 358 6.37 -23.64 14.42
C ALA A 358 6.27 -22.38 15.29
N SER A 359 7.42 -21.80 15.66
CA SER A 359 7.53 -20.61 16.52
C SER A 359 7.61 -19.29 15.75
N LEU A 360 7.71 -19.32 14.42
CA LEU A 360 7.87 -18.12 13.60
C LEU A 360 6.53 -17.55 13.17
N ARG A 361 6.44 -16.21 13.15
CA ARG A 361 5.30 -15.45 12.64
C ARG A 361 5.81 -14.20 11.93
N VAL A 362 5.07 -13.75 10.92
CA VAL A 362 5.28 -12.44 10.29
C VAL A 362 5.13 -11.35 11.35
N GLY A 363 5.99 -10.35 11.28
CA GLY A 363 5.99 -9.24 12.22
C GLY A 363 6.91 -9.39 13.43
N MET A 364 7.55 -10.54 13.63
CA MET A 364 8.49 -10.72 14.73
C MET A 364 9.76 -9.88 14.57
N PRO A 365 10.31 -9.30 15.66
CA PRO A 365 11.56 -8.56 15.60
C PRO A 365 12.72 -9.51 15.34
N ALA A 366 13.64 -9.07 14.52
CA ALA A 366 14.86 -9.79 14.19
C ALA A 366 16.08 -8.89 14.33
N LYS A 367 17.24 -9.49 14.58
CA LYS A 367 18.54 -8.84 14.54
C LYS A 367 19.35 -9.46 13.42
N VAL A 368 19.82 -8.63 12.51
CA VAL A 368 20.62 -9.04 11.35
C VAL A 368 22.08 -8.68 11.64
N LYS A 369 22.95 -9.65 11.53
CA LYS A 369 24.41 -9.54 11.65
C LYS A 369 25.01 -9.87 10.31
N LEU A 370 25.70 -8.93 9.69
CA LEU A 370 26.43 -9.17 8.44
C LEU A 370 27.74 -9.89 8.74
N ASP A 371 28.02 -10.96 8.00
CA ASP A 371 29.26 -11.74 8.23
C ASP A 371 30.52 -10.97 7.75
N ALA A 372 30.33 -9.98 6.86
CA ALA A 372 31.39 -9.12 6.37
C ALA A 372 31.91 -8.11 7.41
N TYR A 373 31.13 -7.84 8.46
CA TYR A 373 31.42 -6.85 9.50
C TYR A 373 31.37 -7.47 10.89
N ASP A 374 32.32 -7.10 11.76
CA ASP A 374 32.29 -7.57 13.15
C ASP A 374 31.13 -6.89 13.92
N TYR A 375 30.13 -7.71 14.26
CA TYR A 375 28.94 -7.24 14.99
C TYR A 375 29.26 -6.69 16.39
N SER A 376 30.45 -6.95 16.95
CA SER A 376 30.87 -6.40 18.22
C SER A 376 31.25 -4.92 18.11
N ILE A 377 31.69 -4.49 16.94
CA ILE A 377 32.10 -3.12 16.63
C ILE A 377 30.93 -2.35 15.99
N PHE A 378 30.35 -2.91 14.94
CA PHE A 378 29.32 -2.24 14.12
C PHE A 378 27.88 -2.49 14.62
N GLY A 379 27.72 -3.43 15.59
CA GLY A 379 26.40 -3.77 16.11
C GLY A 379 25.63 -4.74 15.22
N ALA A 380 24.37 -4.98 15.57
CA ALA A 380 23.43 -5.77 14.78
C ALA A 380 22.31 -4.86 14.31
N MET A 381 22.00 -4.89 13.01
CA MET A 381 20.89 -4.14 12.43
C MET A 381 19.55 -4.68 12.92
N LYS A 382 18.62 -3.78 13.19
CA LYS A 382 17.25 -4.16 13.57
C LYS A 382 16.44 -4.42 12.32
N GLY A 383 15.63 -5.46 12.38
CA GLY A 383 14.73 -5.83 11.31
C GLY A 383 13.45 -6.45 11.82
N LYS A 384 12.57 -6.74 10.89
CA LYS A 384 11.28 -7.36 11.17
C LYS A 384 11.01 -8.44 10.11
N VAL A 385 10.48 -9.58 10.55
CA VAL A 385 10.06 -10.63 9.61
C VAL A 385 8.92 -10.09 8.74
N SER A 386 9.17 -9.95 7.44
CA SER A 386 8.20 -9.46 6.45
C SER A 386 7.44 -10.60 5.77
N TYR A 387 8.09 -11.74 5.57
CA TYR A 387 7.51 -12.89 4.89
C TYR A 387 8.05 -14.20 5.43
N VAL A 388 7.18 -15.20 5.49
CA VAL A 388 7.51 -16.58 5.85
C VAL A 388 6.91 -17.49 4.77
N SER A 389 7.74 -18.34 4.16
CA SER A 389 7.28 -19.27 3.12
C SER A 389 6.25 -20.25 3.69
N ALA A 390 5.18 -20.48 2.94
CA ALA A 390 4.16 -21.47 3.29
C ALA A 390 4.65 -22.90 3.07
N ASP A 391 5.61 -23.11 2.16
CA ASP A 391 6.14 -24.41 1.79
C ASP A 391 7.65 -24.50 2.03
N SER A 392 8.14 -25.72 2.22
CA SER A 392 9.56 -25.99 2.38
C SER A 392 10.26 -26.11 1.03
N LEU A 393 11.48 -25.64 0.98
CA LEU A 393 12.37 -25.74 -0.17
C LEU A 393 13.47 -26.75 0.12
N THR A 394 13.86 -27.51 -0.89
CA THR A 394 14.96 -28.46 -0.80
C THR A 394 16.14 -27.94 -1.62
N GLU A 395 17.32 -27.90 -1.03
CA GLU A 395 18.57 -27.54 -1.69
C GLU A 395 19.52 -28.74 -1.61
N GLU A 396 20.07 -29.13 -2.75
CA GLU A 396 21.11 -30.16 -2.79
C GLU A 396 22.43 -29.57 -2.32
N THR A 397 22.90 -30.02 -1.17
CA THR A 397 24.20 -29.67 -0.63
C THR A 397 25.18 -30.84 -0.76
N LYS A 398 26.49 -30.58 -0.66
CA LYS A 398 27.53 -31.62 -0.68
C LYS A 398 27.34 -32.72 0.40
N MET A 399 26.53 -32.44 1.41
CA MET A 399 26.20 -33.39 2.52
C MET A 399 24.81 -34.05 2.34
N GLY A 400 24.13 -33.84 1.21
CA GLY A 400 22.80 -34.36 0.93
C GLY A 400 21.70 -33.27 0.87
N PRO A 401 20.45 -33.63 0.58
CA PRO A 401 19.36 -32.69 0.46
C PRO A 401 19.07 -32.01 1.81
N SER A 402 19.09 -30.69 1.84
CA SER A 402 18.74 -29.88 3.00
C SER A 402 17.38 -29.22 2.78
N VAL A 403 16.45 -29.48 3.70
CA VAL A 403 15.11 -28.88 3.67
C VAL A 403 15.07 -27.66 4.57
N PHE A 404 14.58 -26.55 4.05
CA PHE A 404 14.47 -25.29 4.79
C PHE A 404 13.23 -24.48 4.38
N TYR A 405 12.82 -23.56 5.24
CA TYR A 405 11.83 -22.56 4.94
C TYR A 405 12.50 -21.22 4.66
N ARG A 406 12.02 -20.53 3.63
CA ARG A 406 12.49 -19.18 3.27
C ARG A 406 11.79 -18.15 4.14
N VAL A 407 12.55 -17.34 4.83
CA VAL A 407 12.06 -16.22 5.63
C VAL A 407 12.72 -14.93 5.14
N LYS A 408 11.92 -13.91 4.86
CA LYS A 408 12.43 -12.59 4.50
C LYS A 408 12.32 -11.66 5.69
N VAL A 409 13.40 -10.96 5.96
CA VAL A 409 13.52 -9.98 7.03
C VAL A 409 13.86 -8.63 6.43
N SER A 410 12.97 -7.65 6.59
CA SER A 410 13.23 -6.26 6.21
C SER A 410 14.15 -5.62 7.23
N ILE A 411 15.20 -4.96 6.77
CA ILE A 411 16.12 -4.18 7.59
C ILE A 411 15.58 -2.75 7.66
N PHE A 412 15.63 -2.10 8.83
CA PHE A 412 15.23 -0.70 8.93
C PHE A 412 16.30 0.21 8.31
N GLU A 413 15.88 1.09 7.43
CA GLU A 413 16.73 2.02 6.68
C GLU A 413 17.64 2.87 7.58
N GLN A 414 17.13 3.24 8.76
CA GLN A 414 17.87 4.03 9.77
C GLN A 414 19.13 3.34 10.32
N ASP A 415 19.21 2.02 10.21
CA ASP A 415 20.33 1.26 10.77
C ASP A 415 21.50 1.09 9.76
N TYR A 416 21.29 1.34 8.44
CA TYR A 416 22.34 1.17 7.43
C TYR A 416 22.62 2.43 6.57
N LYS A 417 21.69 3.41 6.52
CA LYS A 417 21.89 4.67 5.77
C LYS A 417 22.47 5.82 6.62
N HIS A 418 22.56 5.67 7.96
CA HIS A 418 23.01 6.73 8.89
C HIS A 418 24.33 6.43 9.57
N SER A 419 25.17 5.58 9.02
CA SER A 419 26.54 5.48 9.52
C SER A 419 27.36 6.59 8.87
N ASP A 420 27.72 7.63 9.66
CA ASP A 420 28.59 8.75 9.27
C ASP A 420 30.02 8.31 8.90
N SER A 421 30.29 7.01 8.88
CA SER A 421 31.55 6.44 8.42
C SER A 421 31.36 5.84 7.04
N ASP A 422 32.11 6.33 6.06
CA ASP A 422 32.23 5.80 4.68
C ASP A 422 32.61 4.29 4.61
N GLU A 423 32.79 3.65 5.75
CA GLU A 423 33.24 2.25 5.87
C GLU A 423 32.09 1.23 5.94
N PHE A 424 30.82 1.64 6.15
CA PHE A 424 29.69 0.72 6.32
C PHE A 424 28.68 0.80 5.19
N GLU A 425 28.90 0.01 4.15
CA GLU A 425 27.97 -0.11 3.02
C GLU A 425 27.42 -1.52 2.91
N VAL A 426 26.09 -1.65 2.95
CA VAL A 426 25.40 -2.94 2.78
C VAL A 426 25.12 -3.17 1.31
N ARG A 427 25.72 -4.22 0.74
CA ARG A 427 25.53 -4.57 -0.67
C ARG A 427 24.74 -5.87 -0.83
N PRO A 428 23.88 -5.99 -1.85
CA PRO A 428 23.26 -7.26 -2.21
C PRO A 428 24.32 -8.35 -2.43
N GLY A 429 24.01 -9.57 -1.97
CA GLY A 429 24.94 -10.70 -2.05
C GLY A 429 25.77 -10.95 -0.79
N MET A 430 25.82 -10.02 0.16
CA MET A 430 26.49 -10.25 1.45
C MET A 430 25.77 -11.34 2.25
N THR A 431 26.54 -12.23 2.90
CA THR A 431 26.02 -13.21 3.83
C THR A 431 25.69 -12.57 5.18
N ALA A 432 24.64 -13.06 5.82
CA ALA A 432 24.17 -12.54 7.09
C ALA A 432 23.63 -13.66 7.99
N SER A 433 23.84 -13.51 9.28
CA SER A 433 23.23 -14.33 10.31
C SER A 433 22.04 -13.57 10.92
N VAL A 434 20.86 -14.18 10.96
CA VAL A 434 19.62 -13.57 11.46
C VAL A 434 19.20 -14.24 12.75
N ASP A 435 19.06 -13.44 13.81
CA ASP A 435 18.53 -13.86 15.11
C ASP A 435 17.07 -13.36 15.25
N ILE A 436 16.09 -14.24 15.05
CA ILE A 436 14.66 -13.90 15.13
C ILE A 436 14.15 -14.18 16.55
N LYS A 437 13.63 -13.15 17.24
CA LYS A 437 13.08 -13.30 18.58
C LYS A 437 11.67 -13.87 18.52
N THR A 438 11.53 -15.13 18.93
CA THR A 438 10.26 -15.88 18.85
C THR A 438 9.46 -15.85 20.15
N GLY A 439 10.07 -15.45 21.26
CA GLY A 439 9.39 -15.38 22.55
C GLY A 439 10.35 -15.21 23.70
N THR A 440 9.81 -15.34 24.91
CA THR A 440 10.59 -15.36 26.16
C THR A 440 10.27 -16.62 26.96
N ARG A 441 11.26 -17.21 27.58
CA ARG A 441 11.08 -18.38 28.47
C ARG A 441 11.78 -18.13 29.80
N SER A 442 11.22 -18.68 30.89
CA SER A 442 11.91 -18.62 32.20
C SER A 442 13.14 -19.52 32.19
N VAL A 443 14.17 -19.11 32.91
CA VAL A 443 15.43 -19.87 33.10
C VAL A 443 15.11 -21.28 33.63
N LEU A 444 14.18 -21.37 34.56
CA LEU A 444 13.74 -22.65 35.12
C LEU A 444 13.20 -23.60 34.01
N SER A 445 12.34 -23.10 33.12
CA SER A 445 11.80 -23.85 31.99
C SER A 445 12.91 -24.32 31.03
N PHE A 446 13.93 -23.48 30.82
CA PHE A 446 15.07 -23.82 29.98
C PHE A 446 15.88 -24.99 30.54
N ILE A 447 16.22 -24.97 31.88
CA ILE A 447 17.01 -26.00 32.56
C ILE A 447 16.22 -27.35 32.60
N PHE A 448 14.90 -27.31 32.84
CA PHE A 448 14.09 -28.52 32.96
C PHE A 448 13.63 -29.11 31.63
N LYS A 449 13.73 -28.39 30.51
CA LYS A 449 13.30 -28.84 29.18
C LYS A 449 13.94 -30.20 28.75
N PRO A 450 15.26 -30.44 28.90
CA PRO A 450 15.84 -31.73 28.55
C PRO A 450 15.29 -32.88 29.41
N ILE A 451 15.07 -32.61 30.69
CA ILE A 451 14.55 -33.62 31.65
C ILE A 451 13.09 -33.96 31.27
N THR A 452 12.25 -32.97 31.05
CA THR A 452 10.85 -33.22 30.66
C THR A 452 10.74 -33.90 29.29
N LYS A 453 11.62 -33.55 28.33
CA LYS A 453 11.66 -34.21 27.02
C LYS A 453 12.02 -35.66 27.13
N THR A 454 13.07 -36.01 27.89
CA THR A 454 13.49 -37.41 28.09
C THR A 454 12.42 -38.22 28.81
N LEU A 455 11.74 -37.63 29.80
CA LEU A 455 10.63 -38.28 30.50
C LEU A 455 9.44 -38.55 29.54
N THR A 456 9.06 -37.56 28.75
CA THR A 456 7.93 -37.70 27.80
C THR A 456 8.24 -38.74 26.71
N GLU A 457 9.49 -38.75 26.21
CA GLU A 457 9.92 -39.72 25.20
C GLU A 457 10.08 -41.14 25.78
N SER A 458 10.46 -41.28 27.07
CA SER A 458 10.61 -42.57 27.73
C SER A 458 9.28 -43.19 28.16
N PHE A 459 8.25 -42.41 28.45
CA PHE A 459 6.90 -42.85 28.79
C PHE A 459 5.93 -42.92 27.59
N GLY A 460 6.35 -42.42 26.42
CA GLY A 460 5.61 -42.56 25.18
C GLY A 460 5.96 -43.87 24.49
N GLU A 461 5.30 -44.94 24.85
CA GLU A 461 5.34 -46.23 24.10
C GLU A 461 4.65 -46.03 22.76
N ARG A 462 5.28 -46.50 21.67
CA ARG A 462 4.70 -46.53 20.31
C ARG A 462 3.64 -47.63 20.20
#